data_45251cd8b70abd2d9d118160317780f3
#
_entry.id   45251cd8b70abd2d9d118160317780f3
#
_cell.length_a   1.000
_cell.length_b   1.000
_cell.length_c   1.000
_cell.angle_alpha   90.00
_cell.angle_beta   90.00
_cell.angle_gamma   90.00
#
_symmetry.space_group_name_H-M   'P 1'
#
loop_
_entity.id
_entity.type
_entity.pdbx_description
1 polymer ?
#
loop_
_entity_poly.entity_id
_entity_poly.type
_entity_poly.pdbx_seq_one_letter_code
_entity_poly.pdbx_strand_id
1 'polypeptide(L)'
;MDEAIRQLALRVVTQIATRVRREQRQHFPQLGRQVGIGADGTPTTYIDKVAEDVALRILRKSRTPVNLCSEEAGVVDMDGEYTFVLDPVDGTRNAYRGIPFFSVSLAVGRSRISDCEFGVVKNIPTGDVFLAEKGKGAFLNSVPIRVCDVPSHDMVASIMLGRSATAHAALIALQQNHRSLGAASLEMCLVASGALDFYLVGQARMRVVDIAAATVIVREAGGLVKTVAGDELDMALSLAERTSVVAACSESLVRELLRGAKA
;
A
#
# COMPACT_ATOMS: atom_id res chain seq x y z
N MET A 1 14.64 -14.14 -2.89
CA MET A 1 13.34 -14.78 -2.51
C MET A 1 13.11 -16.04 -3.32
N ASP A 2 12.49 -17.08 -2.73
CA ASP A 2 12.11 -18.31 -3.42
C ASP A 2 11.01 -18.03 -4.48
N GLU A 3 11.17 -18.61 -5.68
CA GLU A 3 10.19 -18.45 -6.79
C GLU A 3 8.81 -19.00 -6.42
N ALA A 4 8.70 -20.06 -5.61
CA ALA A 4 7.43 -20.60 -5.15
C ALA A 4 6.66 -19.59 -4.29
N ILE A 5 7.35 -18.86 -3.42
CA ILE A 5 6.76 -17.79 -2.60
C ILE A 5 6.30 -16.62 -3.47
N ARG A 6 7.13 -16.23 -4.44
CA ARG A 6 6.79 -15.16 -5.38
C ARG A 6 5.53 -15.51 -6.20
N GLN A 7 5.46 -16.72 -6.74
CA GLN A 7 4.29 -17.20 -7.49
C GLN A 7 3.04 -17.28 -6.62
N LEU A 8 3.19 -17.70 -5.36
CA LEU A 8 2.07 -17.72 -4.41
C LEU A 8 1.54 -16.32 -4.14
N ALA A 9 2.42 -15.32 -3.93
CA ALA A 9 2.03 -13.92 -3.74
C ALA A 9 1.25 -13.38 -4.94
N LEU A 10 1.75 -13.57 -6.16
CA LEU A 10 1.08 -13.16 -7.39
C LEU A 10 -0.28 -13.85 -7.59
N ARG A 11 -0.38 -15.13 -7.21
CA ARG A 11 -1.63 -15.89 -7.24
C ARG A 11 -2.66 -15.31 -6.26
N VAL A 12 -2.25 -15.01 -5.03
CA VAL A 12 -3.12 -14.40 -4.00
C VAL A 12 -3.69 -13.09 -4.52
N VAL A 13 -2.83 -12.15 -4.95
CA VAL A 13 -3.22 -10.83 -5.47
C VAL A 13 -4.18 -10.96 -6.66
N THR A 14 -3.87 -11.85 -7.61
CA THR A 14 -4.69 -12.04 -8.82
C THR A 14 -6.07 -12.60 -8.50
N GLN A 15 -6.14 -13.56 -7.57
CA GLN A 15 -7.42 -14.19 -7.21
C GLN A 15 -8.30 -13.24 -6.38
N ILE A 16 -7.70 -12.45 -5.48
CA ILE A 16 -8.41 -11.39 -4.74
C ILE A 16 -8.99 -10.38 -5.74
N ALA A 17 -8.17 -9.82 -6.62
CA ALA A 17 -8.61 -8.83 -7.61
C ALA A 17 -9.75 -9.37 -8.49
N THR A 18 -9.66 -10.62 -8.93
CA THR A 18 -10.69 -11.29 -9.72
C THR A 18 -12.00 -11.39 -8.93
N ARG A 19 -11.91 -11.80 -7.66
CA ARG A 19 -13.09 -11.94 -6.80
C ARG A 19 -13.74 -10.60 -6.52
N VAL A 20 -12.96 -9.57 -6.15
CA VAL A 20 -13.47 -8.22 -5.88
C VAL A 20 -14.17 -7.64 -7.10
N ARG A 21 -13.59 -7.75 -8.29
CA ARG A 21 -14.27 -7.33 -9.55
C ARG A 21 -15.59 -8.04 -9.78
N ARG A 22 -15.65 -9.34 -9.49
CA ARG A 22 -16.88 -10.11 -9.61
C ARG A 22 -17.95 -9.62 -8.63
N GLU A 23 -17.57 -9.40 -7.37
CA GLU A 23 -18.48 -8.87 -6.35
C GLU A 23 -19.01 -7.48 -6.72
N GLN A 24 -18.15 -6.60 -7.23
CA GLN A 24 -18.59 -5.29 -7.72
C GLN A 24 -19.68 -5.38 -8.81
N ARG A 25 -19.54 -6.33 -9.73
CA ARG A 25 -20.53 -6.50 -10.81
C ARG A 25 -21.83 -7.11 -10.34
N GLN A 26 -21.79 -8.01 -9.36
CA GLN A 26 -22.94 -8.82 -8.95
C GLN A 26 -23.64 -8.30 -7.69
N HIS A 27 -22.92 -7.66 -6.78
CA HIS A 27 -23.40 -7.35 -5.44
C HIS A 27 -23.05 -5.91 -4.99
N PHE A 28 -22.92 -4.98 -5.94
CA PHE A 28 -22.47 -3.61 -5.68
C PHE A 28 -23.15 -2.93 -4.47
N PRO A 29 -24.50 -2.98 -4.30
CA PRO A 29 -25.16 -2.34 -3.17
C PRO A 29 -24.79 -2.90 -1.80
N GLN A 30 -24.19 -4.10 -1.74
CA GLN A 30 -23.86 -4.79 -0.50
C GLN A 30 -22.39 -4.62 -0.08
N LEU A 31 -21.54 -4.11 -0.96
CA LEU A 31 -20.08 -4.08 -0.76
C LEU A 31 -19.67 -3.37 0.53
N GLY A 32 -20.29 -2.23 0.84
CA GLY A 32 -20.02 -1.44 2.03
C GLY A 32 -20.78 -1.88 3.29
N ARG A 33 -21.55 -2.97 3.25
CA ARG A 33 -22.26 -3.47 4.43
C ARG A 33 -21.26 -3.96 5.46
N GLN A 34 -21.35 -3.43 6.68
CA GLN A 34 -20.54 -3.91 7.79
C GLN A 34 -20.93 -5.34 8.15
N VAL A 35 -19.95 -6.23 8.25
CA VAL A 35 -20.13 -7.66 8.54
C VAL A 35 -19.35 -8.15 9.76
N GLY A 36 -18.49 -7.30 10.33
CA GLY A 36 -17.68 -7.63 11.50
C GLY A 36 -16.81 -6.47 11.95
N ILE A 37 -15.82 -6.82 12.77
CA ILE A 37 -14.73 -5.96 13.20
C ILE A 37 -13.44 -6.71 12.89
N GLY A 38 -12.51 -6.05 12.20
CA GLY A 38 -11.21 -6.58 11.85
C GLY A 38 -10.28 -6.70 13.05
N ALA A 39 -9.17 -7.40 12.86
CA ALA A 39 -8.15 -7.57 13.90
C ALA A 39 -7.48 -6.24 14.29
N ASP A 40 -7.53 -5.24 13.44
CA ASP A 40 -7.04 -3.88 13.72
C ASP A 40 -8.04 -3.02 14.53
N GLY A 41 -9.24 -3.56 14.83
CA GLY A 41 -10.32 -2.91 15.56
C GLY A 41 -11.23 -2.02 14.71
N THR A 42 -11.05 -1.98 13.39
CA THR A 42 -11.93 -1.22 12.48
C THR A 42 -13.11 -2.05 11.95
N PRO A 43 -14.20 -1.41 11.50
CA PRO A 43 -15.32 -2.13 10.92
C PRO A 43 -14.93 -2.84 9.61
N THR A 44 -15.08 -4.16 9.55
CA THR A 44 -14.95 -4.97 8.35
C THR A 44 -16.17 -4.81 7.46
N THR A 45 -15.97 -4.47 6.19
CA THR A 45 -17.07 -4.48 5.22
C THR A 45 -17.19 -5.83 4.50
N TYR A 46 -18.31 -6.04 3.80
CA TYR A 46 -18.54 -7.26 3.05
C TYR A 46 -17.43 -7.52 2.01
N ILE A 47 -16.97 -6.48 1.31
CA ILE A 47 -15.93 -6.64 0.28
C ILE A 47 -14.57 -7.02 0.88
N ASP A 48 -14.20 -6.45 2.05
CA ASP A 48 -12.96 -6.79 2.75
C ASP A 48 -13.00 -8.25 3.20
N LYS A 49 -14.11 -8.68 3.82
CA LYS A 49 -14.31 -10.08 4.24
C LYS A 49 -14.18 -11.06 3.07
N VAL A 50 -14.81 -10.76 1.94
CA VAL A 50 -14.75 -11.62 0.75
C VAL A 50 -13.32 -11.69 0.20
N ALA A 51 -12.60 -10.59 0.17
CA ALA A 51 -11.21 -10.51 -0.30
C ALA A 51 -10.27 -11.31 0.63
N GLU A 52 -10.40 -11.12 1.94
CA GLU A 52 -9.64 -11.85 2.96
C GLU A 52 -9.86 -13.36 2.89
N ASP A 53 -11.12 -13.81 2.76
CA ASP A 53 -11.45 -15.23 2.66
C ASP A 53 -10.81 -15.90 1.44
N VAL A 54 -10.56 -15.16 0.36
CA VAL A 54 -9.82 -15.66 -0.81
C VAL A 54 -8.36 -15.91 -0.43
N ALA A 55 -7.70 -14.95 0.23
CA ALA A 55 -6.32 -15.07 0.67
C ALA A 55 -6.14 -16.28 1.58
N LEU A 56 -6.89 -16.34 2.68
CA LEU A 56 -6.81 -17.42 3.66
C LEU A 56 -7.03 -18.81 3.03
N ARG A 57 -7.99 -18.93 2.11
CA ARG A 57 -8.25 -20.18 1.41
C ARG A 57 -7.07 -20.64 0.56
N ILE A 58 -6.40 -19.69 -0.12
CA ILE A 58 -5.25 -20.00 -0.97
C ILE A 58 -4.07 -20.41 -0.09
N LEU A 59 -3.78 -19.65 0.96
CA LEU A 59 -2.65 -19.89 1.85
C LEU A 59 -2.78 -21.22 2.58
N ARG A 60 -3.94 -21.54 3.17
CA ARG A 60 -4.21 -22.82 3.85
C ARG A 60 -4.13 -24.04 2.93
N LYS A 61 -4.33 -23.86 1.63
CA LYS A 61 -4.21 -24.94 0.63
C LYS A 61 -2.83 -24.99 -0.02
N SER A 62 -1.98 -24.02 0.27
CA SER A 62 -0.61 -23.98 -0.26
C SER A 62 0.25 -25.05 0.44
N ARG A 63 1.21 -25.60 -0.33
CA ARG A 63 2.29 -26.42 0.24
C ARG A 63 3.51 -25.58 0.63
N THR A 64 3.50 -24.29 0.31
CA THR A 64 4.55 -23.33 0.66
C THR A 64 4.11 -22.63 1.94
N PRO A 65 4.74 -22.90 3.09
CA PRO A 65 4.36 -22.27 4.35
C PRO A 65 4.77 -20.78 4.32
N VAL A 66 3.80 -19.90 4.58
CA VAL A 66 4.02 -18.46 4.74
C VAL A 66 3.06 -17.94 5.81
N ASN A 67 3.52 -17.08 6.68
CA ASN A 67 2.67 -16.39 7.65
C ASN A 67 1.87 -15.28 6.96
N LEU A 68 0.80 -14.81 7.59
CA LEU A 68 -0.01 -13.72 7.09
C LEU A 68 -0.09 -12.61 8.15
N CYS A 69 0.12 -11.36 7.75
CA CYS A 69 -0.27 -10.17 8.50
C CYS A 69 -1.27 -9.40 7.63
N SER A 70 -2.51 -9.32 8.07
CA SER A 70 -3.60 -8.73 7.28
C SER A 70 -4.54 -7.92 8.17
N GLU A 71 -5.23 -6.93 7.57
CA GLU A 71 -6.13 -6.01 8.29
C GLU A 71 -7.24 -6.75 9.04
N GLU A 72 -7.87 -7.72 8.39
CA GLU A 72 -9.05 -8.40 8.92
C GLU A 72 -8.70 -9.63 9.78
N ALA A 73 -7.75 -10.44 9.34
CA ALA A 73 -7.36 -11.67 10.04
C ALA A 73 -6.29 -11.45 11.11
N GLY A 74 -5.61 -10.30 11.10
CA GLY A 74 -4.48 -10.06 11.99
C GLY A 74 -3.23 -10.83 11.58
N VAL A 75 -2.46 -11.27 12.57
CA VAL A 75 -1.29 -12.11 12.36
C VAL A 75 -1.70 -13.57 12.46
N VAL A 76 -1.53 -14.31 11.39
CA VAL A 76 -1.80 -15.76 11.32
C VAL A 76 -0.48 -16.47 11.06
N ASP A 77 -0.02 -17.19 12.07
CA ASP A 77 1.16 -18.03 11.97
C ASP A 77 0.80 -19.34 11.26
N MET A 78 1.55 -19.69 10.24
CA MET A 78 1.41 -20.91 9.44
C MET A 78 2.78 -21.60 9.25
N ASP A 79 3.67 -21.47 10.22
CA ASP A 79 5.00 -22.06 10.28
C ASP A 79 5.90 -21.65 9.08
N GLY A 80 5.68 -20.44 8.54
CA GLY A 80 6.45 -19.90 7.42
C GLY A 80 7.65 -19.08 7.88
N GLU A 81 8.75 -19.13 7.11
CA GLU A 81 9.88 -18.21 7.27
C GLU A 81 9.50 -16.78 6.83
N TYR A 82 8.66 -16.67 5.80
CA TYR A 82 8.19 -15.40 5.25
C TYR A 82 6.78 -15.05 5.73
N THR A 83 6.54 -13.77 5.88
CA THR A 83 5.24 -13.19 6.19
C THR A 83 4.71 -12.44 4.96
N PHE A 84 3.50 -12.76 4.53
CA PHE A 84 2.73 -11.95 3.60
C PHE A 84 2.04 -10.83 4.38
N VAL A 85 2.38 -9.58 4.03
CA VAL A 85 1.75 -8.38 4.57
C VAL A 85 0.73 -7.92 3.56
N LEU A 86 -0.55 -8.12 3.87
CA LEU A 86 -1.64 -7.99 2.92
C LEU A 86 -2.66 -6.93 3.34
N ASP A 87 -2.92 -5.98 2.46
CA ASP A 87 -4.18 -5.25 2.43
C ASP A 87 -5.01 -5.80 1.26
N PRO A 88 -6.09 -6.53 1.55
CA PRO A 88 -6.88 -7.16 0.51
C PRO A 88 -7.69 -6.18 -0.33
N VAL A 89 -8.04 -4.99 0.21
CA VAL A 89 -8.73 -3.91 -0.51
C VAL A 89 -8.30 -2.54 0.01
N ASP A 90 -7.08 -2.09 -0.35
CA ASP A 90 -6.68 -0.70 -0.10
C ASP A 90 -7.59 0.26 -0.89
N GLY A 91 -8.22 1.18 -0.16
CA GLY A 91 -9.24 2.05 -0.73
C GLY A 91 -10.65 1.44 -0.70
N THR A 92 -11.02 0.68 0.33
CA THR A 92 -12.34 0.07 0.53
C THR A 92 -13.50 1.04 0.28
N ARG A 93 -13.39 2.30 0.75
CA ARG A 93 -14.42 3.33 0.52
C ARG A 93 -14.61 3.62 -0.96
N ASN A 94 -13.52 3.69 -1.72
CA ASN A 94 -13.58 3.87 -3.16
C ASN A 94 -14.27 2.67 -3.82
N ALA A 95 -13.92 1.45 -3.39
CA ALA A 95 -14.48 0.22 -3.94
C ALA A 95 -16.02 0.18 -3.82
N TYR A 96 -16.58 0.44 -2.64
CA TYR A 96 -18.03 0.38 -2.45
C TYR A 96 -18.78 1.66 -2.87
N ARG A 97 -18.05 2.76 -3.17
CA ARG A 97 -18.61 3.99 -3.76
C ARG A 97 -18.52 4.01 -5.29
N GLY A 98 -17.86 3.03 -5.90
CA GLY A 98 -17.68 2.97 -7.34
C GLY A 98 -16.63 3.94 -7.87
N ILE A 99 -15.76 4.48 -7.01
CA ILE A 99 -14.62 5.30 -7.42
C ILE A 99 -13.52 4.35 -7.90
N PRO A 100 -13.06 4.44 -9.18
CA PRO A 100 -12.19 3.43 -9.78
C PRO A 100 -10.71 3.60 -9.36
N PHE A 101 -10.44 3.73 -8.05
CA PHE A 101 -9.10 3.87 -7.50
C PHE A 101 -8.98 3.10 -6.17
N PHE A 102 -8.68 1.81 -6.26
CA PHE A 102 -8.48 0.90 -5.13
C PHE A 102 -7.70 -0.34 -5.59
N SER A 103 -7.04 -1.04 -4.68
CA SER A 103 -6.05 -2.07 -5.02
C SER A 103 -6.05 -3.26 -4.07
N VAL A 104 -5.31 -4.29 -4.45
CA VAL A 104 -4.73 -5.29 -3.55
C VAL A 104 -3.27 -4.95 -3.38
N SER A 105 -2.79 -4.87 -2.15
CA SER A 105 -1.40 -4.60 -1.79
C SER A 105 -0.82 -5.78 -1.00
N LEU A 106 0.30 -6.35 -1.46
CA LEU A 106 0.96 -7.47 -0.80
C LEU A 106 2.48 -7.29 -0.82
N ALA A 107 3.09 -7.30 0.37
CA ALA A 107 4.54 -7.41 0.54
C ALA A 107 4.93 -8.79 1.07
N VAL A 108 6.18 -9.18 0.82
CA VAL A 108 6.79 -10.40 1.34
C VAL A 108 8.07 -10.03 2.08
N GLY A 109 8.11 -10.31 3.36
CA GLY A 109 9.25 -10.06 4.24
C GLY A 109 9.29 -11.06 5.38
N ARG A 110 10.18 -10.86 6.37
CA ARG A 110 10.28 -11.75 7.54
C ARG A 110 9.70 -11.11 8.79
N SER A 111 10.22 -9.97 9.19
CA SER A 111 9.88 -9.33 10.46
C SER A 111 9.62 -7.83 10.40
N ARG A 112 10.26 -7.13 9.46
CA ARG A 112 10.19 -5.68 9.31
C ARG A 112 10.07 -5.25 7.85
N ILE A 113 9.67 -3.99 7.60
CA ILE A 113 9.62 -3.44 6.22
C ILE A 113 11.01 -3.44 5.58
N SER A 114 12.08 -3.20 6.34
CA SER A 114 13.47 -3.21 5.82
C SER A 114 13.93 -4.57 5.30
N ASP A 115 13.32 -5.66 5.77
CA ASP A 115 13.61 -7.02 5.29
C ASP A 115 12.62 -7.51 4.20
N CYS A 116 11.69 -6.69 3.77
CA CYS A 116 10.82 -7.04 2.65
C CYS A 116 11.63 -7.17 1.36
N GLU A 117 11.47 -8.32 0.69
CA GLU A 117 12.18 -8.66 -0.54
C GLU A 117 11.31 -8.47 -1.79
N PHE A 118 9.99 -8.39 -1.63
CA PHE A 118 9.03 -8.29 -2.73
C PHE A 118 7.85 -7.44 -2.35
N GLY A 119 7.36 -6.66 -3.31
CA GLY A 119 6.12 -5.89 -3.21
C GLY A 119 5.32 -5.96 -4.50
N VAL A 120 4.02 -6.16 -4.39
CA VAL A 120 3.08 -6.10 -5.51
C VAL A 120 1.82 -5.34 -5.11
N VAL A 121 1.44 -4.37 -5.94
CA VAL A 121 0.18 -3.61 -5.82
C VAL A 121 -0.57 -3.72 -7.14
N LYS A 122 -1.78 -4.26 -7.08
CA LYS A 122 -2.63 -4.40 -8.26
C LYS A 122 -3.83 -3.46 -8.17
N ASN A 123 -3.87 -2.47 -9.07
CA ASN A 123 -5.06 -1.65 -9.29
C ASN A 123 -6.20 -2.55 -9.79
N ILE A 124 -7.24 -2.71 -8.98
CA ILE A 124 -8.34 -3.63 -9.31
C ILE A 124 -9.16 -3.11 -10.50
N PRO A 125 -9.57 -1.84 -10.56
CA PRO A 125 -10.31 -1.28 -11.70
C PRO A 125 -9.59 -1.39 -13.03
N THR A 126 -8.34 -0.92 -13.12
CA THR A 126 -7.60 -0.85 -14.40
C THR A 126 -6.96 -2.18 -14.76
N GLY A 127 -6.55 -2.96 -13.76
CA GLY A 127 -5.78 -4.19 -13.92
C GLY A 127 -4.28 -3.99 -13.89
N ASP A 128 -3.81 -2.76 -13.78
CA ASP A 128 -2.39 -2.42 -13.70
C ASP A 128 -1.74 -3.08 -12.49
N VAL A 129 -0.51 -3.56 -12.69
CA VAL A 129 0.28 -4.26 -11.68
C VAL A 129 1.60 -3.54 -11.50
N PHE A 130 1.78 -2.93 -10.35
CA PHE A 130 3.07 -2.45 -9.86
C PHE A 130 3.74 -3.58 -9.09
N LEU A 131 5.01 -3.82 -9.39
CA LEU A 131 5.77 -4.92 -8.81
C LEU A 131 7.22 -4.51 -8.64
N ALA A 132 7.82 -4.92 -7.52
CA ALA A 132 9.27 -4.81 -7.32
C ALA A 132 9.81 -6.01 -6.55
N GLU A 133 11.05 -6.36 -6.83
CA GLU A 133 11.83 -7.31 -6.07
C GLU A 133 13.16 -6.65 -5.71
N LYS A 134 13.59 -6.78 -4.46
CA LYS A 134 14.78 -6.13 -3.90
C LYS A 134 16.02 -6.39 -4.77
N GLY A 135 16.64 -5.32 -5.25
CA GLY A 135 17.81 -5.35 -6.14
C GLY A 135 17.51 -5.67 -7.61
N LYS A 136 16.21 -5.76 -8.00
CA LYS A 136 15.83 -6.03 -9.41
C LYS A 136 15.06 -4.88 -10.06
N GLY A 137 14.81 -3.79 -9.31
CA GLY A 137 14.07 -2.64 -9.79
C GLY A 137 12.55 -2.79 -9.66
N ALA A 138 11.84 -1.74 -10.08
CA ALA A 138 10.39 -1.67 -10.06
C ALA A 138 9.79 -1.68 -11.47
N PHE A 139 8.58 -2.23 -11.59
CA PHE A 139 7.91 -2.44 -12.87
C PHE A 139 6.42 -2.09 -12.77
N LEU A 140 5.88 -1.51 -13.84
CA LEU A 140 4.45 -1.38 -14.10
C LEU A 140 4.10 -2.22 -15.34
N ASN A 141 3.25 -3.23 -15.18
CA ASN A 141 2.87 -4.13 -16.26
C ASN A 141 4.09 -4.72 -17.01
N SER A 142 5.12 -5.10 -16.25
CA SER A 142 6.41 -5.63 -16.75
C SER A 142 7.30 -4.60 -17.47
N VAL A 143 6.91 -3.33 -17.53
CA VAL A 143 7.75 -2.24 -18.03
C VAL A 143 8.51 -1.62 -16.87
N PRO A 144 9.83 -1.46 -16.91
CA PRO A 144 10.60 -0.80 -15.86
C PRO A 144 10.09 0.62 -15.61
N ILE A 145 9.96 0.98 -14.34
CA ILE A 145 9.57 2.33 -13.90
C ILE A 145 10.61 2.91 -12.96
N ARG A 146 10.62 4.24 -12.87
CA ARG A 146 11.39 4.97 -11.87
C ARG A 146 10.66 6.24 -11.45
N VAL A 147 11.01 6.77 -10.31
CA VAL A 147 10.55 8.08 -9.85
C VAL A 147 10.99 9.19 -10.81
N CYS A 148 10.38 10.37 -10.71
CA CYS A 148 10.82 11.52 -11.48
C CYS A 148 12.26 11.91 -11.13
N ASP A 149 13.07 12.31 -12.11
CA ASP A 149 14.48 12.66 -11.90
C ASP A 149 14.66 13.97 -11.12
N VAL A 150 13.77 14.93 -11.36
CA VAL A 150 13.76 16.25 -10.70
C VAL A 150 12.31 16.61 -10.44
N PRO A 151 11.97 17.14 -9.24
CA PRO A 151 10.63 17.66 -9.00
C PRO A 151 10.27 18.70 -10.07
N SER A 152 9.10 18.60 -10.62
CA SER A 152 8.66 19.53 -11.67
C SER A 152 8.43 20.92 -11.08
N HIS A 153 8.53 21.99 -11.92
CA HIS A 153 8.11 23.35 -11.53
C HIS A 153 6.63 23.39 -11.14
N ASP A 154 5.86 22.47 -11.68
CA ASP A 154 4.42 22.30 -11.42
C ASP A 154 4.21 20.94 -10.75
N MET A 155 4.68 20.80 -9.51
CA MET A 155 4.63 19.56 -8.77
C MET A 155 3.21 19.04 -8.62
N VAL A 156 3.03 17.75 -8.86
CA VAL A 156 1.78 17.03 -8.62
C VAL A 156 1.99 16.08 -7.44
N ALA A 157 1.20 16.28 -6.40
CA ALA A 157 1.35 15.53 -5.15
C ALA A 157 0.08 14.79 -4.76
N SER A 158 0.20 13.76 -3.96
CA SER A 158 -0.91 13.27 -3.18
C SER A 158 -0.70 13.50 -1.70
N ILE A 159 -1.70 14.13 -1.05
CA ILE A 159 -1.62 14.51 0.36
C ILE A 159 -2.89 14.04 1.05
N MET A 160 -2.73 13.18 2.06
CA MET A 160 -3.86 12.73 2.85
C MET A 160 -4.33 13.84 3.80
N LEU A 161 -5.37 14.56 3.40
CA LEU A 161 -6.07 15.56 4.18
C LEU A 161 -7.38 14.94 4.71
N GLY A 162 -7.43 14.59 5.97
CA GLY A 162 -8.61 14.06 6.63
C GLY A 162 -8.85 14.77 7.96
N ARG A 163 -9.74 14.22 8.80
CA ARG A 163 -10.03 14.75 10.15
C ARG A 163 -8.79 14.92 11.03
N SER A 164 -7.70 14.32 10.64
CA SER A 164 -6.39 14.33 11.31
C SER A 164 -5.28 14.95 10.48
N ALA A 165 -5.60 15.80 9.49
CA ALA A 165 -4.57 16.53 8.77
C ALA A 165 -3.79 17.43 9.73
N THR A 166 -2.46 17.39 9.64
CA THR A 166 -1.61 18.35 10.35
C THR A 166 -1.71 19.72 9.67
N ALA A 167 -1.54 20.81 10.42
CA ALA A 167 -1.45 22.16 9.84
C ALA A 167 -0.38 22.23 8.77
N HIS A 168 0.76 21.56 8.98
CA HIS A 168 1.86 21.47 8.03
C HIS A 168 1.43 20.80 6.69
N ALA A 169 0.75 19.65 6.74
CA ALA A 169 0.25 18.99 5.53
C ALA A 169 -0.78 19.86 4.79
N ALA A 170 -1.63 20.59 5.51
CA ALA A 170 -2.59 21.51 4.92
C ALA A 170 -1.90 22.70 4.23
N LEU A 171 -0.84 23.26 4.83
CA LEU A 171 -0.06 24.34 4.22
C LEU A 171 0.65 23.89 2.95
N ILE A 172 1.25 22.69 2.93
CA ILE A 172 1.84 22.12 1.72
C ILE A 172 0.76 21.95 0.65
N ALA A 173 -0.41 21.42 1.00
CA ALA A 173 -1.51 21.22 0.06
C ALA A 173 -2.00 22.52 -0.60
N LEU A 174 -1.98 23.64 0.12
CA LEU A 174 -2.35 24.96 -0.44
C LEU A 174 -1.34 25.50 -1.46
N GLN A 175 -0.12 24.99 -1.47
CA GLN A 175 0.96 25.46 -2.33
C GLN A 175 1.21 24.55 -3.54
N GLN A 176 0.54 23.39 -3.62
CA GLN A 176 0.80 22.36 -4.64
C GLN A 176 -0.47 21.94 -5.38
N ASN A 177 -0.30 21.41 -6.59
CA ASN A 177 -1.37 20.70 -7.31
C ASN A 177 -1.62 19.34 -6.65
N HIS A 178 -2.33 19.34 -5.52
CA HIS A 178 -2.51 18.14 -4.73
C HIS A 178 -3.73 17.31 -5.12
N ARG A 179 -3.66 16.04 -4.80
CA ARG A 179 -4.73 15.03 -4.88
C ARG A 179 -4.91 14.41 -3.49
N SER A 180 -6.00 13.71 -3.28
CA SER A 180 -6.24 12.82 -2.14
C SER A 180 -7.12 11.70 -2.69
N LEU A 181 -6.50 10.65 -3.23
CA LEU A 181 -7.18 9.65 -4.05
C LEU A 181 -7.77 8.50 -3.22
N GLY A 182 -7.26 8.30 -2.00
CA GLY A 182 -7.87 7.42 -1.00
C GLY A 182 -7.50 5.94 -1.10
N ALA A 183 -6.37 5.61 -1.73
CA ALA A 183 -5.73 4.30 -1.71
C ALA A 183 -4.21 4.47 -1.60
N ALA A 184 -3.68 4.31 -0.39
CA ALA A 184 -2.31 4.69 -0.05
C ALA A 184 -1.26 3.95 -0.87
N SER A 185 -1.43 2.64 -1.05
CA SER A 185 -0.49 1.83 -1.82
C SER A 185 -0.42 2.27 -3.29
N LEU A 186 -1.57 2.61 -3.91
CA LEU A 186 -1.58 3.13 -5.28
C LEU A 186 -0.98 4.52 -5.37
N GLU A 187 -1.29 5.42 -4.42
CA GLU A 187 -0.75 6.78 -4.40
C GLU A 187 0.79 6.75 -4.31
N MET A 188 1.34 5.87 -3.47
CA MET A 188 2.79 5.63 -3.42
C MET A 188 3.33 5.01 -4.73
N CYS A 189 2.60 4.09 -5.35
CA CYS A 189 2.98 3.52 -6.66
C CYS A 189 2.99 4.57 -7.77
N LEU A 190 2.13 5.59 -7.72
CA LEU A 190 2.18 6.71 -8.65
C LEU A 190 3.45 7.56 -8.45
N VAL A 191 3.98 7.66 -7.22
CA VAL A 191 5.31 8.25 -6.99
C VAL A 191 6.39 7.38 -7.64
N ALA A 192 6.33 6.06 -7.45
CA ALA A 192 7.30 5.14 -8.04
C ALA A 192 7.35 5.18 -9.57
N SER A 193 6.23 5.51 -10.22
CA SER A 193 6.16 5.65 -11.69
C SER A 193 6.43 7.06 -12.22
N GLY A 194 6.74 8.02 -11.33
CA GLY A 194 6.97 9.42 -11.70
C GLY A 194 5.70 10.20 -12.06
N ALA A 195 4.51 9.64 -11.83
CA ALA A 195 3.23 10.31 -12.06
C ALA A 195 2.89 11.33 -10.95
N LEU A 196 3.45 11.11 -9.75
CA LEU A 196 3.43 12.04 -8.64
C LEU A 196 4.88 12.33 -8.19
N ASP A 197 5.13 13.56 -7.77
CA ASP A 197 6.43 13.96 -7.20
C ASP A 197 6.58 13.45 -5.77
N PHE A 198 5.48 13.45 -4.99
CA PHE A 198 5.46 12.92 -3.62
C PHE A 198 4.08 12.49 -3.15
N TYR A 199 4.07 11.66 -2.09
CA TYR A 199 2.92 11.30 -1.28
C TYR A 199 3.19 11.64 0.19
N LEU A 200 2.22 12.28 0.87
CA LEU A 200 2.38 12.74 2.26
C LEU A 200 1.21 12.33 3.14
N VAL A 201 1.51 11.67 4.25
CA VAL A 201 0.61 11.47 5.39
C VAL A 201 1.26 12.05 6.64
N GLY A 202 0.79 13.20 7.08
CA GLY A 202 1.42 13.97 8.15
C GLY A 202 1.29 13.36 9.54
N GLN A 203 0.29 12.52 9.79
CA GLN A 203 0.06 11.88 11.09
C GLN A 203 0.44 10.40 11.10
N ALA A 204 0.81 9.89 12.29
CA ALA A 204 1.06 8.47 12.52
C ALA A 204 -0.25 7.66 12.50
N ARG A 205 -0.76 7.35 11.31
CA ARG A 205 -2.01 6.62 11.10
C ARG A 205 -1.92 5.46 10.12
N MET A 206 -0.83 5.38 9.34
CA MET A 206 -0.63 4.31 8.37
C MET A 206 -0.22 3.02 9.06
N ARG A 207 -0.85 1.92 8.66
CA ARG A 207 -0.50 0.57 9.10
C ARG A 207 0.54 -0.03 8.17
N VAL A 208 1.21 -1.09 8.61
CA VAL A 208 2.17 -1.80 7.77
C VAL A 208 1.53 -2.35 6.49
N VAL A 209 0.29 -2.84 6.57
CA VAL A 209 -0.46 -3.39 5.42
C VAL A 209 -0.75 -2.35 4.34
N ASP A 210 -0.95 -1.08 4.73
CA ASP A 210 -1.25 0.02 3.82
C ASP A 210 -0.04 0.39 2.94
N ILE A 211 1.20 0.14 3.42
CA ILE A 211 2.40 0.78 2.86
C ILE A 211 3.56 -0.16 2.56
N ALA A 212 3.62 -1.36 3.13
CA ALA A 212 4.80 -2.22 3.01
C ALA A 212 5.15 -2.56 1.55
N ALA A 213 4.18 -2.99 0.75
CA ALA A 213 4.42 -3.32 -0.65
C ALA A 213 4.85 -2.10 -1.47
N ALA A 214 4.15 -0.98 -1.32
CA ALA A 214 4.47 0.26 -2.02
C ALA A 214 5.82 0.85 -1.58
N THR A 215 6.24 0.64 -0.32
CA THR A 215 7.58 1.03 0.15
C THR A 215 8.68 0.30 -0.62
N VAL A 216 8.54 -1.02 -0.83
CA VAL A 216 9.48 -1.78 -1.66
C VAL A 216 9.51 -1.22 -3.08
N ILE A 217 8.32 -0.97 -3.67
CA ILE A 217 8.19 -0.49 -5.06
C ILE A 217 8.83 0.90 -5.22
N VAL A 218 8.56 1.84 -4.31
CA VAL A 218 9.14 3.20 -4.36
C VAL A 218 10.66 3.15 -4.25
N ARG A 219 11.20 2.36 -3.30
CA ARG A 219 12.66 2.23 -3.10
C ARG A 219 13.34 1.61 -4.32
N GLU A 220 12.78 0.56 -4.89
CA GLU A 220 13.31 -0.09 -6.09
C GLU A 220 13.16 0.78 -7.36
N ALA A 221 12.23 1.73 -7.37
CA ALA A 221 12.11 2.76 -8.40
C ALA A 221 13.09 3.95 -8.22
N GLY A 222 13.94 3.91 -7.18
CA GLY A 222 14.91 4.96 -6.85
C GLY A 222 14.37 6.10 -6.00
N GLY A 223 13.15 6.00 -5.47
CA GLY A 223 12.56 6.95 -4.55
C GLY A 223 12.91 6.69 -3.08
N LEU A 224 12.42 7.59 -2.23
CA LEU A 224 12.64 7.57 -0.79
C LEU A 224 11.32 7.42 -0.06
N VAL A 225 11.33 6.67 1.04
CA VAL A 225 10.17 6.54 1.93
C VAL A 225 10.64 6.75 3.36
N LYS A 226 10.18 7.85 3.96
CA LYS A 226 10.56 8.29 5.32
C LYS A 226 9.33 8.61 6.17
N THR A 227 9.54 8.75 7.46
CA THR A 227 8.55 9.35 8.36
C THR A 227 8.60 10.87 8.27
N VAL A 228 7.59 11.58 8.79
CA VAL A 228 7.66 13.07 8.88
C VAL A 228 8.69 13.57 9.89
N ALA A 229 9.24 12.71 10.74
CA ALA A 229 10.39 13.03 11.58
C ALA A 229 11.71 13.03 10.78
N GLY A 230 11.71 12.48 9.56
CA GLY A 230 12.87 12.36 8.68
C GLY A 230 13.61 11.03 8.79
N ASP A 231 13.12 10.12 9.63
CA ASP A 231 13.70 8.80 9.80
C ASP A 231 13.33 7.90 8.61
N GLU A 232 14.19 6.93 8.30
CA GLU A 232 13.84 5.86 7.35
C GLU A 232 12.61 5.12 7.84
N LEU A 233 11.65 4.93 6.93
CA LEU A 233 10.43 4.22 7.29
C LEU A 233 10.72 2.74 7.45
N ASP A 234 10.66 2.29 8.70
CA ASP A 234 10.81 0.88 9.07
C ASP A 234 9.95 0.56 10.28
N MET A 235 9.11 -0.45 10.16
CA MET A 235 8.23 -0.90 11.23
C MET A 235 8.07 -2.42 11.19
N ALA A 236 7.66 -2.99 12.32
CA ALA A 236 7.40 -4.42 12.40
C ALA A 236 6.26 -4.84 11.46
N LEU A 237 6.32 -6.07 10.95
CA LEU A 237 5.25 -6.67 10.15
C LEU A 237 4.08 -7.10 11.06
N SER A 238 3.49 -6.12 11.74
CA SER A 238 2.39 -6.31 12.69
C SER A 238 1.39 -5.16 12.61
N LEU A 239 0.18 -5.34 13.12
CA LEU A 239 -0.85 -4.31 13.14
C LEU A 239 -0.76 -3.35 14.34
N ALA A 240 0.21 -3.54 15.23
CA ALA A 240 0.31 -2.78 16.48
C ALA A 240 0.78 -1.34 16.28
N GLU A 241 1.63 -1.10 15.27
CA GLU A 241 2.27 0.18 15.05
C GLU A 241 1.48 1.04 14.04
N ARG A 242 1.64 2.36 14.17
CA ARG A 242 1.17 3.35 13.21
C ARG A 242 2.30 4.32 12.89
N THR A 243 2.38 4.76 11.63
CA THR A 243 3.41 5.68 11.18
C THR A 243 2.84 6.80 10.31
N SER A 244 3.59 7.89 10.21
CA SER A 244 3.46 8.90 9.15
C SER A 244 4.27 8.48 7.93
N VAL A 245 3.98 9.03 6.76
CA VAL A 245 4.66 8.65 5.52
C VAL A 245 4.96 9.88 4.66
N VAL A 246 6.20 9.94 4.20
CA VAL A 246 6.65 10.79 3.09
C VAL A 246 7.30 9.87 2.06
N ALA A 247 6.66 9.66 0.92
CA ALA A 247 7.28 9.02 -0.23
C ALA A 247 7.57 10.09 -1.28
N ALA A 248 8.80 10.18 -1.76
CA ALA A 248 9.21 11.25 -2.67
C ALA A 248 10.29 10.78 -3.66
N CYS A 249 10.41 11.53 -4.76
CA CYS A 249 11.37 11.22 -5.82
C CYS A 249 12.82 11.61 -5.47
N SER A 250 13.05 12.50 -4.49
CA SER A 250 14.41 12.96 -4.17
C SER A 250 14.59 13.36 -2.71
N GLU A 251 15.82 13.27 -2.22
CA GLU A 251 16.20 13.69 -0.87
C GLU A 251 16.03 15.21 -0.67
N SER A 252 16.26 16.02 -1.71
CA SER A 252 16.04 17.48 -1.64
C SER A 252 14.58 17.80 -1.39
N LEU A 253 13.67 17.11 -2.07
CA LEU A 253 12.23 17.29 -1.88
C LEU A 253 11.78 16.82 -0.49
N VAL A 254 12.29 15.69 0.01
CA VAL A 254 11.99 15.24 1.38
C VAL A 254 12.40 16.31 2.39
N ARG A 255 13.61 16.88 2.28
CA ARG A 255 14.07 17.95 3.19
C ARG A 255 13.20 19.19 3.11
N GLU A 256 12.74 19.55 1.92
CA GLU A 256 11.82 20.68 1.73
C GLU A 256 10.47 20.42 2.42
N LEU A 257 9.88 19.27 2.17
CA LEU A 257 8.61 18.86 2.75
C LEU A 257 8.65 18.77 4.29
N LEU A 258 9.80 18.45 4.86
CA LEU A 258 9.96 18.33 6.32
C LEU A 258 10.38 19.65 7.00
N ARG A 259 10.68 20.72 6.24
CA ARG A 259 10.91 22.06 6.80
C ARG A 259 9.60 22.58 7.40
N GLY A 260 9.58 22.78 8.71
CA GLY A 260 8.39 23.26 9.44
C GLY A 260 7.52 22.16 10.04
N ALA A 261 7.81 20.90 9.81
CA ALA A 261 7.10 19.80 10.49
C ALA A 261 7.46 19.67 11.99
N LYS A 262 8.55 20.32 12.40
CA LYS A 262 9.08 20.30 13.77
C LYS A 262 8.68 21.54 14.61
N ALA A 263 7.83 22.42 14.09
CA ALA A 263 7.36 23.61 14.78
C ALA A 263 5.94 23.37 15.37
#